data_0417f3ac83a843d0f053a12e439db033
#
_entry.id   0417f3ac83a843d0f053a12e439db033
#
_cell.length_a   1.000
_cell.length_b   1.000
_cell.length_c   1.000
_cell.angle_alpha   90.00
_cell.angle_beta   90.00
_cell.angle_gamma   90.00
#
_symmetry.space_group_name_H-M   'P 1'
#
loop_
_entity.id
_entity.type
_entity.pdbx_description
1 polymer ?
#
loop_
_entity_poly.entity_id
_entity_poly.type
_entity_poly.pdbx_seq_one_letter_code
_entity_poly.pdbx_strand_id
1 'polypeptide(L)'
;MNERVKELRKALGLTLEKFGANLGVTKVAISNIENGNRGLTDQMFLSICREYNVNPGWLRFGNGPMFLDKHDSDDYMAAAASLSNDPLVTSCLIEYAKLQPAERDIVKKYISNLINHYKEEDAT
;
A
#
# COMPACT_ATOMS: atom_id res chain seq x y z
N MET A 1 -3.58 4.13 -13.24
CA MET A 1 -4.02 3.02 -12.37
C MET A 1 -4.43 1.77 -13.17
N ASN A 2 -5.20 1.94 -14.23
CA ASN A 2 -5.67 0.78 -15.02
C ASN A 2 -4.54 -0.01 -15.68
N GLU A 3 -3.52 0.68 -16.17
CA GLU A 3 -2.34 0.04 -16.78
C GLU A 3 -1.56 -0.78 -15.76
N ARG A 4 -1.55 -0.34 -14.51
CA ARG A 4 -0.85 -1.05 -13.45
C ARG A 4 -1.55 -2.37 -13.08
N VAL A 5 -2.87 -2.44 -13.24
CA VAL A 5 -3.60 -3.70 -13.06
C VAL A 5 -3.09 -4.75 -14.04
N LYS A 6 -2.91 -4.37 -15.31
CA LYS A 6 -2.37 -5.25 -16.34
C LYS A 6 -0.93 -5.66 -16.03
N GLU A 7 -0.12 -4.70 -15.62
CA GLU A 7 1.28 -4.93 -15.24
C GLU A 7 1.36 -5.92 -14.07
N LEU A 8 0.52 -5.75 -13.06
CA LEU A 8 0.43 -6.65 -11.91
C LEU A 8 0.05 -8.06 -12.36
N ARG A 9 -0.98 -8.19 -13.19
CA ARG A 9 -1.43 -9.48 -13.66
C ARG A 9 -0.32 -10.23 -14.41
N LYS A 10 0.41 -9.53 -15.25
CA LYS A 10 1.53 -10.12 -16.01
C LYS A 10 2.68 -10.51 -15.08
N ALA A 11 2.97 -9.70 -14.07
CA ALA A 11 4.01 -10.01 -13.08
C ALA A 11 3.67 -11.27 -12.29
N LEU A 12 2.38 -11.51 -12.04
CA LEU A 12 1.90 -12.71 -11.35
C LEU A 12 1.80 -13.93 -12.28
N GLY A 13 1.92 -13.74 -13.60
CA GLY A 13 1.80 -14.82 -14.56
C GLY A 13 0.38 -15.36 -14.69
N LEU A 14 -0.63 -14.55 -14.39
CA LEU A 14 -2.02 -14.98 -14.40
C LEU A 14 -2.73 -14.57 -15.70
N THR A 15 -3.69 -15.40 -16.12
CA THR A 15 -4.61 -15.05 -17.20
C THR A 15 -5.68 -14.10 -16.68
N LEU A 16 -6.37 -13.42 -17.58
CA LEU A 16 -7.50 -12.55 -17.22
C LEU A 16 -8.54 -13.33 -16.41
N GLU A 17 -8.82 -14.56 -16.83
CA GLU A 17 -9.79 -15.42 -16.17
C GLU A 17 -9.39 -15.76 -14.74
N LYS A 18 -8.16 -16.21 -14.53
CA LYS A 18 -7.67 -16.58 -13.20
C LYS A 18 -7.54 -15.37 -12.28
N PHE A 19 -7.05 -14.27 -12.80
CA PHE A 19 -6.95 -13.03 -12.03
C PHE A 19 -8.32 -12.58 -11.54
N GLY A 20 -9.31 -12.58 -12.43
CA GLY A 20 -10.69 -12.22 -12.08
C GLY A 20 -11.34 -13.21 -11.14
N ALA A 21 -11.13 -14.52 -11.35
CA ALA A 21 -11.71 -15.57 -10.52
C ALA A 21 -11.29 -15.43 -9.06
N ASN A 22 -10.02 -15.11 -8.81
CA ASN A 22 -9.49 -14.91 -7.46
C ASN A 22 -10.13 -13.70 -6.76
N LEU A 23 -10.64 -12.75 -7.54
CA LEU A 23 -11.29 -11.54 -7.04
C LEU A 23 -12.82 -11.65 -7.05
N GLY A 24 -13.35 -12.75 -7.55
CA GLY A 24 -14.80 -12.95 -7.65
C GLY A 24 -15.45 -12.19 -8.79
N VAL A 25 -14.70 -11.85 -9.84
CA VAL A 25 -15.21 -11.13 -11.01
C VAL A 25 -14.88 -11.88 -12.30
N THR A 26 -15.53 -11.47 -13.40
CA THR A 26 -15.35 -12.11 -14.70
C THR A 26 -14.10 -11.63 -15.41
N LYS A 27 -13.63 -12.44 -16.36
CA LYS A 27 -12.55 -12.09 -17.28
C LYS A 27 -12.86 -10.80 -18.04
N VAL A 28 -14.11 -10.59 -18.45
CA VAL A 28 -14.56 -9.39 -19.18
C VAL A 28 -14.42 -8.15 -18.30
N ALA A 29 -14.78 -8.27 -17.01
CA ALA A 29 -14.64 -7.16 -16.06
C ALA A 29 -13.18 -6.72 -15.93
N ILE A 30 -12.26 -7.67 -15.82
CA ILE A 30 -10.82 -7.38 -15.71
C ILE A 30 -10.31 -6.74 -17.03
N SER A 31 -10.71 -7.28 -18.17
CA SER A 31 -10.33 -6.74 -19.47
C SER A 31 -10.77 -5.26 -19.61
N ASN A 32 -11.99 -4.96 -19.20
CA ASN A 32 -12.50 -3.59 -19.25
C ASN A 32 -11.72 -2.64 -18.35
N ILE A 33 -11.31 -3.12 -17.17
CA ILE A 33 -10.49 -2.34 -16.25
C ILE A 33 -9.12 -2.06 -16.88
N GLU A 34 -8.46 -3.10 -17.41
CA GLU A 34 -7.13 -2.97 -18.00
C GLU A 34 -7.11 -2.03 -19.21
N ASN A 35 -8.17 -2.06 -20.01
CA ASN A 35 -8.28 -1.24 -21.20
C ASN A 35 -8.77 0.19 -20.94
N GLY A 36 -9.10 0.51 -19.70
CA GLY A 36 -9.57 1.84 -19.33
C GLY A 36 -11.03 2.09 -19.66
N ASN A 37 -11.76 1.07 -20.12
CA ASN A 37 -13.20 1.18 -20.43
C ASN A 37 -14.04 1.28 -19.18
N ARG A 38 -13.52 0.83 -18.05
CA ARG A 38 -14.16 0.86 -16.74
C ARG A 38 -13.18 1.30 -15.69
N GLY A 39 -13.60 2.18 -14.79
CA GLY A 39 -12.78 2.63 -13.68
C GLY A 39 -12.63 1.55 -12.62
N LEU A 40 -11.53 1.60 -11.89
CA LEU A 40 -11.30 0.73 -10.75
C LEU A 40 -12.01 1.31 -9.53
N THR A 41 -13.01 0.57 -9.01
CA THR A 41 -13.74 1.00 -7.81
C THR A 41 -12.85 0.85 -6.59
N ASP A 42 -13.17 1.59 -5.52
CA ASP A 42 -12.43 1.49 -4.25
C ASP A 42 -12.49 0.06 -3.69
N GLN A 43 -13.63 -0.58 -3.79
CA GLN A 43 -13.80 -1.96 -3.33
C GLN A 43 -12.91 -2.92 -4.10
N MET A 44 -12.86 -2.79 -5.43
CA MET A 44 -12.00 -3.63 -6.27
C MET A 44 -10.53 -3.34 -5.99
N PHE A 45 -10.17 -2.07 -5.81
CA PHE A 45 -8.81 -1.66 -5.45
C PHE A 45 -8.36 -2.36 -4.17
N LEU A 46 -9.19 -2.31 -3.12
CA LEU A 46 -8.88 -2.96 -1.85
C LEU A 46 -8.79 -4.48 -1.98
N SER A 47 -9.67 -5.07 -2.80
CA SER A 47 -9.66 -6.52 -3.04
C SER A 47 -8.37 -6.97 -3.72
N ILE A 48 -7.90 -6.23 -4.71
CA ILE A 48 -6.64 -6.52 -5.41
C ILE A 48 -5.46 -6.42 -4.44
N CYS A 49 -5.39 -5.36 -3.65
CA CYS A 49 -4.31 -5.17 -2.70
C CYS A 49 -4.27 -6.28 -1.66
N ARG A 50 -5.41 -6.71 -1.19
CA ARG A 50 -5.52 -7.76 -0.17
C ARG A 50 -5.18 -9.14 -0.74
N GLU A 51 -5.73 -9.47 -1.91
CA GLU A 51 -5.57 -10.80 -2.50
C GLU A 51 -4.12 -11.07 -2.93
N TYR A 52 -3.48 -10.08 -3.50
CA TYR A 52 -2.15 -10.24 -4.09
C TYR A 52 -1.04 -9.54 -3.31
N ASN A 53 -1.35 -9.00 -2.14
CA ASN A 53 -0.40 -8.30 -1.26
C ASN A 53 0.31 -7.16 -1.99
N VAL A 54 -0.47 -6.37 -2.72
CA VAL A 54 0.02 -5.26 -3.55
C VAL A 54 0.14 -4.01 -2.70
N ASN A 55 1.21 -3.25 -2.94
CA ASN A 55 1.40 -1.94 -2.32
C ASN A 55 0.36 -0.96 -2.85
N PRO A 56 -0.55 -0.44 -2.00
CA PRO A 56 -1.58 0.48 -2.45
C PRO A 56 -1.03 1.73 -3.12
N GLY A 57 0.07 2.26 -2.62
CA GLY A 57 0.71 3.44 -3.21
C GLY A 57 1.23 3.17 -4.62
N TRP A 58 1.74 1.97 -4.87
CA TRP A 58 2.18 1.59 -6.21
C TRP A 58 0.98 1.48 -7.15
N LEU A 59 -0.07 0.78 -6.75
CA LEU A 59 -1.22 0.56 -7.62
C LEU A 59 -1.93 1.87 -7.98
N ARG A 60 -2.06 2.77 -7.02
CA ARG A 60 -2.77 4.05 -7.22
C ARG A 60 -1.91 5.11 -7.89
N PHE A 61 -0.65 5.25 -7.46
CA PHE A 61 0.21 6.37 -7.86
C PHE A 61 1.51 5.95 -8.54
N GLY A 62 1.83 4.66 -8.56
CA GLY A 62 3.11 4.19 -9.09
C GLY A 62 4.29 4.39 -8.13
N ASN A 63 4.03 4.60 -6.84
CA ASN A 63 5.05 4.86 -5.83
C ASN A 63 5.46 3.59 -5.10
N GLY A 64 6.77 3.39 -4.96
CA GLY A 64 7.33 2.27 -4.21
C GLY A 64 7.30 0.95 -4.97
N PRO A 65 7.58 -0.16 -4.29
CA PRO A 65 7.57 -1.48 -4.93
C PRO A 65 6.14 -1.95 -5.20
N MET A 66 5.99 -2.83 -6.19
CA MET A 66 4.70 -3.41 -6.57
C MET A 66 4.06 -4.20 -5.43
N PHE A 67 4.84 -5.00 -4.72
CA PHE A 67 4.36 -5.86 -3.65
C PHE A 67 4.87 -5.39 -2.30
N LEU A 68 4.02 -5.53 -1.29
CA LEU A 68 4.43 -5.36 0.10
C LEU A 68 5.15 -6.62 0.57
N ASP A 69 6.11 -6.43 1.47
CA ASP A 69 6.67 -7.55 2.19
C ASP A 69 5.58 -8.10 3.12
N LYS A 70 5.31 -9.38 3.03
CA LYS A 70 4.29 -10.04 3.83
C LYS A 70 4.53 -9.85 5.33
N HIS A 71 5.79 -9.88 5.73
CA HIS A 71 6.19 -9.69 7.12
C HIS A 71 5.85 -8.27 7.60
N ASP A 72 6.19 -7.25 6.79
CA ASP A 72 5.90 -5.85 7.12
C ASP A 72 4.40 -5.60 7.20
N SER A 73 3.61 -6.21 6.31
CA SER A 73 2.16 -6.09 6.32
C SER A 73 1.55 -6.67 7.60
N ASP A 74 2.01 -7.85 8.03
CA ASP A 74 1.52 -8.50 9.23
C ASP A 74 1.90 -7.70 10.47
N ASP A 75 3.13 -7.20 10.55
CA ASP A 75 3.60 -6.38 11.66
C ASP A 75 2.82 -5.07 11.74
N TYR A 76 2.56 -4.44 10.61
CA TYR A 76 1.78 -3.22 10.55
C TYR A 76 0.35 -3.45 11.06
N MET A 77 -0.31 -4.49 10.60
CA MET A 77 -1.69 -4.79 11.00
C MET A 77 -1.80 -5.10 12.48
N ALA A 78 -0.84 -5.86 13.02
CA ALA A 78 -0.81 -6.17 14.44
C ALA A 78 -0.58 -4.91 15.27
N ALA A 79 0.35 -4.06 14.87
CA ALA A 79 0.62 -2.80 15.55
C ALA A 79 -0.58 -1.87 15.49
N ALA A 80 -1.20 -1.72 14.33
CA ALA A 80 -2.37 -0.87 14.15
C ALA A 80 -3.53 -1.32 15.05
N ALA A 81 -3.76 -2.63 15.12
CA ALA A 81 -4.82 -3.19 15.97
C ALA A 81 -4.56 -2.91 17.46
N SER A 82 -3.31 -3.05 17.90
CA SER A 82 -2.96 -2.85 19.31
C SER A 82 -2.98 -1.37 19.72
N LEU A 83 -2.76 -0.45 18.79
CA LEU A 83 -2.64 0.97 19.06
C LEU A 83 -3.88 1.78 18.65
N SER A 84 -4.92 1.14 18.15
CA SER A 84 -6.11 1.81 17.63
C SER A 84 -6.83 2.67 18.67
N ASN A 85 -6.70 2.34 19.95
CA ASN A 85 -7.34 3.08 21.05
C ASN A 85 -6.37 3.97 21.84
N ASP A 86 -5.12 4.08 21.39
CA ASP A 86 -4.13 4.93 22.07
C ASP A 86 -4.32 6.38 21.61
N PRO A 87 -4.70 7.30 22.55
CA PRO A 87 -4.93 8.71 22.18
C PRO A 87 -3.71 9.40 21.61
N LEU A 88 -2.51 9.06 22.08
CA LEU A 88 -1.28 9.66 21.58
C LEU A 88 -1.05 9.30 20.11
N VAL A 89 -1.19 8.02 19.77
CA VAL A 89 -1.00 7.53 18.42
C VAL A 89 -2.05 8.13 17.48
N THR A 90 -3.31 8.16 17.90
CA THR A 90 -4.39 8.76 17.13
C THR A 90 -4.13 10.24 16.85
N SER A 91 -3.70 10.97 17.88
CA SER A 91 -3.36 12.39 17.74
C SER A 91 -2.18 12.61 16.79
N CYS A 92 -1.15 11.77 16.89
CA CYS A 92 0.00 11.83 15.98
C CYS A 92 -0.41 11.61 14.52
N LEU A 93 -1.27 10.63 14.27
CA LEU A 93 -1.76 10.35 12.92
C LEU A 93 -2.56 11.53 12.36
N ILE A 94 -3.45 12.11 13.16
CA ILE A 94 -4.27 13.25 12.75
C ILE A 94 -3.39 14.45 12.42
N GLU A 95 -2.46 14.78 13.29
CA GLU A 95 -1.58 15.94 13.10
C GLU A 95 -0.63 15.74 11.93
N TYR A 96 -0.07 14.53 11.77
CA TYR A 96 0.79 14.22 10.63
C TYR A 96 0.02 14.33 9.30
N ALA A 97 -1.23 13.89 9.28
CA ALA A 97 -2.07 13.97 8.09
C ALA A 97 -2.36 15.41 7.66
N LYS A 98 -2.36 16.35 8.60
CA LYS A 98 -2.58 17.78 8.32
C LYS A 98 -1.35 18.48 7.73
N LEU A 99 -0.17 17.87 7.83
CA LEU A 99 1.06 18.48 7.35
C LEU A 99 1.10 18.53 5.83
N GLN A 100 1.69 19.59 5.30
CA GLN A 100 1.98 19.69 3.86
C GLN A 100 3.12 18.73 3.50
N PRO A 101 3.23 18.31 2.22
CA PRO A 101 4.30 17.36 1.82
C PRO A 101 5.71 17.79 2.23
N ALA A 102 6.03 19.09 2.11
CA ALA A 102 7.34 19.61 2.51
C ALA A 102 7.57 19.45 4.01
N GLU A 103 6.54 19.68 4.81
CA GLU A 103 6.61 19.53 6.26
C GLU A 103 6.79 18.07 6.67
N ARG A 104 6.12 17.16 5.97
CA ARG A 104 6.28 15.72 6.19
C ARG A 104 7.70 15.27 5.90
N ASP A 105 8.32 15.80 4.86
CA ASP A 105 9.70 15.49 4.50
C ASP A 105 10.68 15.91 5.61
N ILE A 106 10.45 17.05 6.24
CA ILE A 106 11.24 17.51 7.37
C ILE A 106 11.12 16.55 8.56
N VAL A 107 9.88 16.12 8.86
CA VAL A 107 9.63 15.15 9.95
C VAL A 107 10.33 13.84 9.67
N LYS A 108 10.21 13.33 8.43
CA LYS A 108 10.87 12.08 8.02
C LYS A 108 12.39 12.16 8.18
N LYS A 109 12.97 13.28 7.79
CA LYS A 109 14.42 13.51 7.91
C LYS A 109 14.84 13.48 9.38
N TYR A 110 14.09 14.16 10.23
CA TYR A 110 14.38 14.18 11.68
C TYR A 110 14.31 12.78 12.28
N ILE A 111 13.26 12.01 11.94
CA ILE A 111 13.10 10.65 12.44
C ILE A 111 14.25 9.76 11.96
N SER A 112 14.64 9.87 10.69
CA SER A 112 15.77 9.11 10.13
C SER A 112 17.07 9.42 10.86
N ASN A 113 17.33 10.70 11.13
CA ASN A 113 18.52 11.11 11.88
C ASN A 113 18.51 10.57 13.30
N LEU A 114 17.35 10.61 13.94
CA LEU A 114 17.16 10.08 15.30
C LEU A 114 17.45 8.58 15.36
N ILE A 115 16.92 7.81 14.41
CA ILE A 115 17.13 6.37 14.33
C ILE A 115 18.62 6.05 14.11
N ASN A 116 19.27 6.76 13.20
CA ASN A 116 20.69 6.55 12.92
C ASN A 116 21.54 6.85 14.14
N HIS A 117 21.25 7.92 14.85
CA HIS A 117 21.97 8.28 16.08
C HIS A 117 21.77 7.21 17.16
N TYR A 118 20.56 6.74 17.31
CA TYR A 118 20.24 5.67 18.27
C TYR A 118 21.01 4.38 17.96
N LYS A 119 21.11 4.01 16.69
CA LYS A 119 21.84 2.81 16.25
C LYS A 119 23.34 2.95 16.55
N GLU A 120 23.90 4.13 16.33
CA GLU A 120 25.31 4.37 16.61
C GLU A 120 25.62 4.24 18.10
N GLU A 121 24.77 4.77 18.96
CA GLU A 121 24.93 4.63 20.42
C GLU A 121 24.78 3.16 20.87
N ASP A 122 23.83 2.45 20.30
CA ASP A 122 23.59 1.05 20.63
C ASP A 122 24.73 0.15 20.18
N ALA A 123 25.47 0.55 19.12
CA ALA A 123 26.60 -0.20 18.59
C ALA A 123 27.87 -0.05 19.43
N THR A 124 27.91 0.93 20.30
CA THR A 124 29.07 1.17 21.20
C THR A 124 28.80 0.59 22.59
#